data_671cd3a7e9ed8fd54ee1020111673891
#
_entry.id   671cd3a7e9ed8fd54ee1020111673891
#
_cell.length_a   1.000
_cell.length_b   1.000
_cell.length_c   1.000
_cell.angle_alpha   90.00
_cell.angle_beta   90.00
_cell.angle_gamma   90.00
#
_symmetry.space_group_name_H-M   'P 1'
#
loop_
_entity.id
_entity.type
_entity.pdbx_description
1 polymer ?
#
loop_
_entity_poly.entity_id
_entity_poly.type
_entity_poly.pdbx_seq_one_letter_code
_entity_poly.pdbx_strand_id
1 'polypeptide(L)'
;MNKKQKKMLTRILITAAMLIALKLIPVTGILQLALYLVVYGIIGYDILKKAWKGILNRQVFDENFLMAVATIGAFALAIYERSGDYVEAIAVMLFYQIGELFQSYAVGKSRRNISALMDIRPDYANIEREGQLEKVAPDEVEIGSVIVVQPGEKVPLDGVILSGTSSLNTSALTGESLPRDAKEGDEVISGCINMTGVLRIQTTKEFGESTVSKILELVEDSSSHKSKSEAFISKFARVYTPAVCYSALALAILPPVVRLLTGNSAQWGEWIYRALTFLVISCPCALVISIPLSFFAGIGGASKEGVLIKGSNYLETLSQVKTVVFDKTGTLTQGVFEVSGVHHNEMEDEKLLEYAALAECASSHPISKSLQRAYGKEIDRDRVSDIQEISGKGISAKVDGHDVLAGNSKLMELNRIAFIDCHSVGTIIHMAIDGEYAGHIVISDVVKPHAKEAIERLKHSGVEKTVMLTGDTRRVAEQVAKDLGVDEVHSDLLPADKVAQVEKLLAAKGDKDKLAFVGDGINDAPVLSRADIGIAMGAMGSDAAIEAADVVLMDDDPMKIAKAIRISRKCIGIVYQNIVFALVVKFACLALGALGIANMWVAIFADVGVMVLAVLNAIRALRVHNL
;
A
#
# COMPACT_ATOMS: atom_id res chain seq x y z
N MET A 1 1.96 21.91 -13.76
CA MET A 1 3.43 22.17 -13.77
C MET A 1 3.78 23.15 -12.65
N ASN A 2 4.77 22.81 -11.82
CA ASN A 2 5.27 23.70 -10.78
C ASN A 2 6.18 24.80 -11.36
N LYS A 3 6.59 25.78 -10.51
CA LYS A 3 7.42 26.93 -10.94
C LYS A 3 8.78 26.52 -11.54
N LYS A 4 9.39 25.44 -11.02
CA LYS A 4 10.65 24.88 -11.51
C LYS A 4 10.50 24.23 -12.89
N GLN A 5 9.42 23.45 -13.10
CA GLN A 5 9.11 22.81 -14.38
C GLN A 5 8.80 23.83 -15.49
N LYS A 6 8.07 24.93 -15.15
CA LYS A 6 7.84 26.03 -16.11
C LYS A 6 9.13 26.68 -16.55
N LYS A 7 10.06 26.95 -15.59
CA LYS A 7 11.37 27.53 -15.90
C LYS A 7 12.21 26.62 -16.82
N MET A 8 12.19 25.30 -16.57
CA MET A 8 12.88 24.30 -17.39
C MET A 8 12.30 24.26 -18.81
N LEU A 9 10.96 24.22 -18.95
CA LEU A 9 10.29 24.26 -20.25
C LEU A 9 10.64 25.53 -21.05
N THR A 10 10.64 26.69 -20.40
CA THR A 10 11.00 27.96 -21.06
C THR A 10 12.44 27.90 -21.59
N ARG A 11 13.40 27.36 -20.83
CA ARG A 11 14.78 27.19 -21.30
C ARG A 11 14.90 26.23 -22.48
N ILE A 12 14.18 25.09 -22.45
CA ILE A 12 14.12 24.15 -23.57
C ILE A 12 13.59 24.82 -24.83
N LEU A 13 12.50 25.58 -24.74
CA LEU A 13 11.91 26.27 -25.87
C LEU A 13 12.83 27.36 -26.44
N ILE A 14 13.47 28.16 -25.57
CA ILE A 14 14.43 29.19 -26.00
C ILE A 14 15.61 28.53 -26.72
N THR A 15 16.20 27.48 -26.16
CA THR A 15 17.32 26.77 -26.76
C THR A 15 16.95 26.15 -28.11
N ALA A 16 15.79 25.51 -28.22
CA ALA A 16 15.30 24.95 -29.49
C ALA A 16 15.13 26.05 -30.56
N ALA A 17 14.51 27.18 -30.20
CA ALA A 17 14.35 28.32 -31.10
C ALA A 17 15.69 28.89 -31.55
N MET A 18 16.64 29.06 -30.63
CA MET A 18 17.99 29.53 -30.94
C MET A 18 18.77 28.57 -31.85
N LEU A 19 18.66 27.25 -31.63
CA LEU A 19 19.29 26.25 -32.50
C LEU A 19 18.72 26.30 -33.93
N ILE A 20 17.41 26.42 -34.07
CA ILE A 20 16.77 26.56 -35.38
C ILE A 20 17.24 27.85 -36.07
N ALA A 21 17.26 28.97 -35.35
CA ALA A 21 17.69 30.24 -35.90
C ALA A 21 19.17 30.20 -36.35
N LEU A 22 20.06 29.61 -35.54
CA LEU A 22 21.50 29.47 -35.88
C LEU A 22 21.74 28.52 -37.06
N LYS A 23 20.83 27.55 -37.31
CA LYS A 23 20.93 26.67 -38.46
C LYS A 23 20.45 27.35 -39.75
N LEU A 24 19.58 28.35 -39.64
CA LEU A 24 19.07 29.11 -40.78
C LEU A 24 19.99 30.28 -41.17
N ILE A 25 20.79 30.78 -40.25
CA ILE A 25 21.71 31.90 -40.48
C ILE A 25 23.09 31.34 -40.80
N PRO A 26 23.73 31.61 -41.95
CA PRO A 26 25.04 31.11 -42.29
C PRO A 26 26.12 31.91 -41.54
N VAL A 27 26.36 31.57 -40.28
CA VAL A 27 27.47 32.15 -39.45
C VAL A 27 28.62 31.18 -39.48
N THR A 28 29.85 31.66 -39.68
CA THR A 28 31.04 30.80 -39.69
C THR A 28 32.14 31.35 -38.77
N GLY A 29 33.10 30.50 -38.40
CA GLY A 29 34.29 30.89 -37.64
C GLY A 29 34.01 31.09 -36.15
N ILE A 30 34.78 32.02 -35.53
CA ILE A 30 34.76 32.28 -34.09
C ILE A 30 33.39 32.77 -33.60
N LEU A 31 32.66 33.51 -34.40
CA LEU A 31 31.34 34.01 -34.05
C LEU A 31 30.32 32.85 -33.96
N GLN A 32 30.42 31.88 -34.86
CA GLN A 32 29.63 30.64 -34.78
C GLN A 32 29.88 29.92 -33.46
N LEU A 33 31.14 29.66 -33.13
CA LEU A 33 31.51 28.99 -31.86
C LEU A 33 30.95 29.74 -30.65
N ALA A 34 31.10 31.08 -30.61
CA ALA A 34 30.65 31.90 -29.49
C ALA A 34 29.12 31.81 -29.30
N LEU A 35 28.34 31.86 -30.39
CA LEU A 35 26.88 31.75 -30.36
C LEU A 35 26.43 30.37 -29.88
N TYR A 36 27.05 29.30 -30.40
CA TYR A 36 26.73 27.93 -29.94
C TYR A 36 27.11 27.68 -28.47
N LEU A 37 28.22 28.27 -27.98
CA LEU A 37 28.60 28.21 -26.56
C LEU A 37 27.60 28.94 -25.66
N VAL A 38 27.01 30.05 -26.10
CA VAL A 38 25.94 30.73 -25.36
C VAL A 38 24.70 29.83 -25.26
N VAL A 39 24.28 29.21 -26.37
CA VAL A 39 23.15 28.29 -26.37
C VAL A 39 23.40 27.07 -25.47
N TYR A 40 24.61 26.49 -25.55
CA TYR A 40 25.03 25.40 -24.67
C TYR A 40 25.03 25.81 -23.20
N GLY A 41 25.52 27.01 -22.87
CA GLY A 41 25.49 27.54 -21.50
C GLY A 41 24.07 27.71 -20.97
N ILE A 42 23.10 28.16 -21.79
CA ILE A 42 21.70 28.33 -21.40
C ILE A 42 21.08 26.97 -21.04
N ILE A 43 21.29 25.95 -21.86
CA ILE A 43 20.65 24.65 -21.65
C ILE A 43 21.39 23.78 -20.62
N GLY A 44 22.75 23.87 -20.59
CA GLY A 44 23.61 22.97 -19.82
C GLY A 44 23.95 23.46 -18.41
N TYR A 45 23.69 24.74 -18.07
CA TYR A 45 24.11 25.34 -16.80
C TYR A 45 23.84 24.50 -15.56
N ASP A 46 22.61 23.94 -15.45
CA ASP A 46 22.22 23.17 -14.27
C ASP A 46 22.97 21.84 -14.17
N ILE A 47 23.20 21.18 -15.30
CA ILE A 47 23.87 19.88 -15.39
C ILE A 47 25.36 20.07 -15.10
N LEU A 48 25.98 21.07 -15.71
CA LEU A 48 27.38 21.40 -15.47
C LEU A 48 27.62 21.77 -14.00
N LYS A 49 26.70 22.54 -13.39
CA LYS A 49 26.77 22.89 -11.96
C LYS A 49 26.61 21.67 -11.06
N LYS A 50 25.70 20.75 -11.39
CA LYS A 50 25.50 19.48 -10.65
C LYS A 50 26.74 18.59 -10.79
N ALA A 51 27.25 18.41 -12.01
CA ALA A 51 28.46 17.63 -12.27
C ALA A 51 29.66 18.17 -11.48
N TRP A 52 29.88 19.51 -11.49
CA TRP A 52 30.93 20.14 -10.71
C TRP A 52 30.78 19.92 -9.19
N LYS A 53 29.55 20.04 -8.66
CA LYS A 53 29.28 19.73 -7.25
C LYS A 53 29.52 18.25 -6.94
N GLY A 54 29.15 17.34 -7.84
CA GLY A 54 29.42 15.91 -7.71
C GLY A 54 30.92 15.60 -7.58
N ILE A 55 31.75 16.23 -8.42
CA ILE A 55 33.21 16.11 -8.34
C ILE A 55 33.73 16.59 -6.98
N LEU A 56 33.30 17.77 -6.52
CA LEU A 56 33.71 18.31 -5.22
C LEU A 56 33.28 17.41 -4.04
N ASN A 57 32.13 16.76 -4.12
CA ASN A 57 31.61 15.87 -3.10
C ASN A 57 32.10 14.42 -3.23
N ARG A 58 33.09 14.14 -4.08
CA ARG A 58 33.64 12.79 -4.37
C ARG A 58 32.62 11.80 -4.94
N GLN A 59 31.52 12.28 -5.50
CA GLN A 59 30.53 11.52 -6.24
C GLN A 59 30.73 11.75 -7.74
N VAL A 60 31.92 11.35 -8.26
CA VAL A 60 32.35 11.70 -9.60
C VAL A 60 31.60 10.98 -10.70
N PHE A 61 31.10 9.75 -10.44
CA PHE A 61 30.49 8.91 -11.46
C PHE A 61 28.96 8.96 -11.36
N ASP A 62 28.37 10.15 -11.56
CA ASP A 62 26.92 10.30 -11.70
C ASP A 62 26.51 10.58 -13.17
N GLU A 63 25.21 10.56 -13.42
CA GLU A 63 24.66 10.82 -14.76
C GLU A 63 24.96 12.22 -15.28
N ASN A 64 25.01 13.23 -14.40
CA ASN A 64 25.33 14.61 -14.77
C ASN A 64 26.78 14.73 -15.20
N PHE A 65 27.71 14.00 -14.56
CA PHE A 65 29.10 13.92 -14.93
C PHE A 65 29.27 13.30 -16.32
N LEU A 66 28.63 12.15 -16.57
CA LEU A 66 28.68 11.49 -17.89
C LEU A 66 28.21 12.42 -19.01
N MET A 67 27.08 13.11 -18.80
CA MET A 67 26.53 14.03 -19.79
C MET A 67 27.41 15.27 -19.99
N ALA A 68 27.98 15.79 -18.91
CA ALA A 68 28.95 16.92 -19.00
C ALA A 68 30.20 16.54 -19.79
N VAL A 69 30.80 15.37 -19.48
CA VAL A 69 32.01 14.88 -20.19
C VAL A 69 31.71 14.63 -21.67
N ALA A 70 30.59 13.96 -21.97
CA ALA A 70 30.21 13.65 -23.34
C ALA A 70 29.98 14.91 -24.18
N THR A 71 29.26 15.90 -23.65
CA THR A 71 28.92 17.12 -24.39
C THR A 71 30.07 18.11 -24.50
N ILE A 72 30.89 18.28 -23.45
CA ILE A 72 32.14 19.07 -23.50
C ILE A 72 33.09 18.41 -24.47
N GLY A 73 33.26 17.09 -24.42
CA GLY A 73 34.10 16.33 -25.33
C GLY A 73 33.68 16.47 -26.78
N ALA A 74 32.35 16.44 -27.07
CA ALA A 74 31.82 16.66 -28.41
C ALA A 74 32.14 18.08 -28.93
N PHE A 75 32.01 19.11 -28.09
CA PHE A 75 32.45 20.47 -28.43
C PHE A 75 33.94 20.54 -28.70
N ALA A 76 34.77 19.96 -27.85
CA ALA A 76 36.22 19.94 -28.00
C ALA A 76 36.66 19.24 -29.30
N LEU A 77 35.99 18.12 -29.63
CA LEU A 77 36.23 17.38 -30.87
C LEU A 77 35.86 18.21 -32.10
N ALA A 78 34.68 18.85 -32.10
CA ALA A 78 34.26 19.72 -33.20
C ALA A 78 35.22 20.91 -33.44
N ILE A 79 35.82 21.46 -32.38
CA ILE A 79 36.84 22.49 -32.47
C ILE A 79 38.15 21.91 -33.05
N TYR A 80 38.60 20.74 -32.57
CA TYR A 80 39.82 20.07 -33.01
C TYR A 80 39.76 19.71 -34.50
N GLU A 81 38.64 19.14 -34.95
CA GLU A 81 38.41 18.76 -36.35
C GLU A 81 38.05 19.94 -37.27
N ARG A 82 37.77 21.10 -36.67
CA ARG A 82 37.26 22.30 -37.38
C ARG A 82 36.00 22.03 -38.19
N SER A 83 35.19 21.07 -37.74
CA SER A 83 33.97 20.65 -38.42
C SER A 83 32.85 21.69 -38.34
N GLY A 84 32.82 22.50 -37.28
CA GLY A 84 31.74 23.45 -37.00
C GLY A 84 30.46 22.79 -36.52
N ASP A 85 30.49 21.51 -36.23
CA ASP A 85 29.29 20.68 -35.95
C ASP A 85 28.96 20.65 -34.44
N TYR A 86 28.69 21.86 -33.88
CA TYR A 86 28.35 22.03 -32.46
C TYR A 86 26.91 21.62 -32.11
N VAL A 87 26.10 21.36 -33.13
CA VAL A 87 24.67 21.06 -32.95
C VAL A 87 24.43 19.78 -32.16
N GLU A 88 25.27 18.75 -32.40
CA GLU A 88 25.12 17.45 -31.72
C GLU A 88 25.26 17.55 -30.20
N ALA A 89 26.29 18.28 -29.71
CA ALA A 89 26.49 18.44 -28.28
C ALA A 89 25.35 19.19 -27.58
N ILE A 90 24.77 20.21 -28.26
CA ILE A 90 23.62 20.94 -27.72
C ILE A 90 22.35 20.10 -27.81
N ALA A 91 22.18 19.32 -28.88
CA ALA A 91 21.04 18.42 -29.03
C ALA A 91 21.02 17.36 -27.92
N VAL A 92 22.15 16.73 -27.60
CA VAL A 92 22.26 15.79 -26.47
C VAL A 92 21.78 16.45 -25.18
N MET A 93 22.27 17.64 -24.87
CA MET A 93 21.91 18.37 -23.66
C MET A 93 20.43 18.79 -23.67
N LEU A 94 19.90 19.21 -24.82
CA LEU A 94 18.50 19.59 -24.99
C LEU A 94 17.56 18.41 -24.77
N PHE A 95 17.83 17.26 -25.40
CA PHE A 95 17.02 16.06 -25.23
C PHE A 95 17.12 15.51 -23.82
N TYR A 96 18.28 15.56 -23.18
CA TYR A 96 18.43 15.21 -21.78
C TYR A 96 17.54 16.09 -20.90
N GLN A 97 17.52 17.42 -21.10
CA GLN A 97 16.63 18.33 -20.36
C GLN A 97 15.15 18.07 -20.62
N ILE A 98 14.78 17.67 -21.84
CA ILE A 98 13.40 17.23 -22.16
C ILE A 98 13.07 15.99 -21.34
N GLY A 99 13.97 15.03 -21.25
CA GLY A 99 13.84 13.83 -20.44
C GLY A 99 13.68 14.14 -18.94
N GLU A 100 14.52 15.00 -18.39
CA GLU A 100 14.44 15.49 -17.00
C GLU A 100 13.10 16.19 -16.72
N LEU A 101 12.61 17.02 -17.66
CA LEU A 101 11.31 17.66 -17.53
C LEU A 101 10.17 16.64 -17.51
N PHE A 102 10.20 15.68 -18.43
CA PHE A 102 9.20 14.63 -18.52
C PHE A 102 9.20 13.77 -17.25
N GLN A 103 10.36 13.36 -16.76
CA GLN A 103 10.55 12.68 -15.48
C GLN A 103 9.93 13.46 -14.32
N SER A 104 10.32 14.74 -14.16
CA SER A 104 9.83 15.61 -13.10
C SER A 104 8.29 15.76 -13.15
N TYR A 105 7.72 15.80 -14.34
CA TYR A 105 6.28 15.86 -14.54
C TYR A 105 5.60 14.53 -14.17
N ALA A 106 6.13 13.40 -14.64
CA ALA A 106 5.59 12.06 -14.39
C ALA A 106 5.64 11.70 -12.90
N VAL A 107 6.80 11.91 -12.24
CA VAL A 107 6.96 11.72 -10.79
C VAL A 107 6.04 12.64 -10.01
N GLY A 108 5.95 13.91 -10.40
CA GLY A 108 5.05 14.87 -9.77
C GLY A 108 3.56 14.52 -9.94
N LYS A 109 3.17 13.90 -11.05
CA LYS A 109 1.80 13.40 -11.28
C LYS A 109 1.52 12.14 -10.44
N SER A 110 2.48 11.21 -10.37
CA SER A 110 2.35 10.01 -9.53
C SER A 110 2.27 10.37 -8.05
N ARG A 111 3.13 11.27 -7.57
CA ARG A 111 3.05 11.79 -6.19
C ARG A 111 1.74 12.53 -5.90
N ARG A 112 1.20 13.29 -6.85
CA ARG A 112 -0.11 13.96 -6.68
C ARG A 112 -1.28 12.98 -6.63
N ASN A 113 -1.19 11.84 -7.26
CA ASN A 113 -2.20 10.79 -7.12
C ASN A 113 -2.16 10.15 -5.72
N ILE A 114 -1.00 10.12 -5.07
CA ILE A 114 -0.83 9.80 -3.65
C ILE A 114 -1.27 11.00 -2.78
N SER A 115 -0.95 12.23 -3.17
CA SER A 115 -1.46 13.46 -2.51
C SER A 115 -2.96 13.69 -2.68
N ALA A 116 -3.64 13.03 -3.62
CA ALA A 116 -5.11 13.04 -3.65
C ALA A 116 -5.72 12.25 -2.46
N LEU A 117 -4.91 11.35 -1.87
CA LEU A 117 -5.20 10.78 -0.54
C LEU A 117 -4.90 11.79 0.57
N MET A 118 -3.93 12.70 0.40
CA MET A 118 -3.71 13.81 1.32
C MET A 118 -4.82 14.87 1.27
N ASP A 119 -5.63 14.85 0.22
CA ASP A 119 -6.86 15.68 0.13
C ASP A 119 -7.95 15.22 1.12
N ILE A 120 -7.76 14.07 1.80
CA ILE A 120 -8.63 13.68 2.93
C ILE A 120 -8.35 14.49 4.19
N ARG A 121 -7.20 15.17 4.31
CA ARG A 121 -6.88 15.99 5.47
C ARG A 121 -7.90 17.13 5.61
N PRO A 122 -8.54 17.27 6.75
CA PRO A 122 -9.42 18.39 7.03
C PRO A 122 -8.61 19.68 7.22
N ASP A 123 -9.10 20.79 6.69
CA ASP A 123 -8.42 22.09 6.82
C ASP A 123 -8.77 22.78 8.14
N TYR A 124 -9.94 22.48 8.72
CA TYR A 124 -10.46 23.08 9.96
C TYR A 124 -11.47 22.16 10.64
N ALA A 125 -11.74 22.45 11.91
CA ALA A 125 -12.84 21.90 12.69
C ALA A 125 -13.76 23.05 13.15
N ASN A 126 -15.09 22.84 13.14
CA ASN A 126 -16.02 23.78 13.75
C ASN A 126 -16.33 23.31 15.18
N ILE A 127 -15.90 24.05 16.19
CA ILE A 127 -16.22 23.78 17.60
C ILE A 127 -17.39 24.66 18.01
N GLU A 128 -18.32 24.11 18.79
CA GLU A 128 -19.40 24.85 19.40
C GLU A 128 -18.94 25.40 20.76
N ARG A 129 -18.73 26.73 20.85
CA ARG A 129 -18.46 27.43 22.10
C ARG A 129 -19.54 28.50 22.35
N GLU A 130 -20.18 28.44 23.51
CA GLU A 130 -21.22 29.40 23.91
C GLU A 130 -22.35 29.58 22.87
N GLY A 131 -22.70 28.51 22.13
CA GLY A 131 -23.74 28.54 21.09
C GLY A 131 -23.31 29.17 19.76
N GLN A 132 -22.03 29.48 19.57
CA GLN A 132 -21.45 29.92 18.31
C GLN A 132 -20.47 28.91 17.75
N LEU A 133 -20.45 28.80 16.43
CA LEU A 133 -19.47 27.93 15.73
C LEU A 133 -18.19 28.72 15.49
N GLU A 134 -17.11 28.26 16.07
CA GLU A 134 -15.76 28.78 15.88
C GLU A 134 -14.95 27.81 15.00
N LYS A 135 -14.28 28.33 13.95
CA LYS A 135 -13.36 27.59 13.13
C LYS A 135 -11.98 27.58 13.76
N VAL A 136 -11.49 26.39 14.10
CA VAL A 136 -10.16 26.18 14.69
C VAL A 136 -9.37 25.21 13.84
N ALA A 137 -8.04 25.16 14.02
CA ALA A 137 -7.23 24.13 13.42
C ALA A 137 -7.55 22.77 14.09
N PRO A 138 -7.56 21.64 13.33
CA PRO A 138 -7.88 20.33 13.91
C PRO A 138 -6.97 19.93 15.07
N ASP A 139 -5.73 20.37 15.05
CA ASP A 139 -4.69 20.10 16.08
C ASP A 139 -4.95 20.88 17.40
N GLU A 140 -5.87 21.86 17.40
CA GLU A 140 -6.26 22.62 18.60
C GLU A 140 -7.49 22.05 19.30
N VAL A 141 -8.06 20.96 18.75
CA VAL A 141 -9.27 20.32 19.30
C VAL A 141 -8.90 19.27 20.32
N GLU A 142 -9.34 19.44 21.56
CA GLU A 142 -9.11 18.49 22.65
C GLU A 142 -10.07 17.28 22.58
N ILE A 143 -9.67 16.16 23.17
CA ILE A 143 -10.53 14.98 23.33
C ILE A 143 -11.76 15.35 24.18
N GLY A 144 -12.94 14.87 23.76
CA GLY A 144 -14.21 15.15 24.43
C GLY A 144 -14.88 16.45 23.98
N SER A 145 -14.23 17.26 23.12
CA SER A 145 -14.84 18.44 22.52
C SER A 145 -15.98 18.07 21.58
N VAL A 146 -16.98 18.94 21.46
CA VAL A 146 -18.08 18.76 20.50
C VAL A 146 -17.77 19.54 19.24
N ILE A 147 -17.62 18.83 18.13
CA ILE A 147 -17.45 19.40 16.80
C ILE A 147 -18.74 19.30 16.00
N VAL A 148 -18.98 20.28 15.13
CA VAL A 148 -20.16 20.32 14.26
C VAL A 148 -19.70 20.18 12.81
N VAL A 149 -20.22 19.17 12.12
CA VAL A 149 -19.88 18.88 10.72
C VAL A 149 -21.11 19.10 9.85
N GLN A 150 -21.04 20.10 8.97
CA GLN A 150 -22.12 20.46 8.06
C GLN A 150 -22.09 19.60 6.79
N PRO A 151 -23.21 19.51 6.03
CA PRO A 151 -23.22 18.86 4.73
C PRO A 151 -22.16 19.43 3.78
N GLY A 152 -21.38 18.55 3.13
CA GLY A 152 -20.26 18.89 2.26
C GLY A 152 -18.92 19.07 2.99
N GLU A 153 -18.89 19.10 4.32
CA GLU A 153 -17.66 19.21 5.10
C GLU A 153 -17.04 17.83 5.38
N LYS A 154 -15.72 17.80 5.56
CA LYS A 154 -14.99 16.61 6.03
C LYS A 154 -15.10 16.51 7.55
N VAL A 155 -15.24 15.30 8.06
CA VAL A 155 -15.13 15.01 9.49
C VAL A 155 -13.69 15.26 9.92
N PRO A 156 -13.43 16.21 10.83
CA PRO A 156 -12.05 16.62 11.14
C PRO A 156 -11.31 15.67 12.08
N LEU A 157 -12.01 15.03 13.02
CA LEU A 157 -11.45 14.11 14.01
C LEU A 157 -12.36 12.89 14.17
N ASP A 158 -11.76 11.81 14.66
CA ASP A 158 -12.51 10.60 15.04
C ASP A 158 -13.39 10.89 16.26
N GLY A 159 -14.59 10.34 16.29
CA GLY A 159 -15.52 10.58 17.39
C GLY A 159 -16.81 9.78 17.32
N VAL A 160 -17.73 10.08 18.25
CA VAL A 160 -19.06 9.47 18.34
C VAL A 160 -20.13 10.53 18.08
N ILE A 161 -21.14 10.19 17.28
CA ILE A 161 -22.25 11.12 17.00
C ILE A 161 -23.12 11.28 18.25
N LEU A 162 -23.19 12.52 18.75
CA LEU A 162 -24.07 12.89 19.86
C LEU A 162 -25.49 13.19 19.41
N SER A 163 -25.63 13.79 18.21
CA SER A 163 -26.95 14.08 17.63
C SER A 163 -26.84 14.33 16.13
N GLY A 164 -27.92 14.02 15.41
CA GLY A 164 -28.01 14.15 13.97
C GLY A 164 -28.03 12.82 13.24
N THR A 165 -28.52 12.85 12.02
CA THR A 165 -28.50 11.71 11.09
C THR A 165 -28.00 12.20 9.73
N SER A 166 -27.13 11.45 9.09
CA SER A 166 -26.60 11.77 7.78
C SER A 166 -26.14 10.52 7.04
N SER A 167 -25.74 10.70 5.77
CA SER A 167 -24.96 9.71 5.02
C SER A 167 -23.52 10.22 4.88
N LEU A 168 -22.55 9.36 5.13
CA LEU A 168 -21.13 9.66 5.07
C LEU A 168 -20.52 9.04 3.80
N ASN A 169 -19.85 9.86 3.01
CA ASN A 169 -19.06 9.34 1.89
C ASN A 169 -17.66 8.96 2.39
N THR A 170 -17.39 7.66 2.39
CA THR A 170 -16.13 7.05 2.85
C THR A 170 -15.20 6.70 1.68
N SER A 171 -15.59 6.97 0.44
CA SER A 171 -14.90 6.50 -0.77
C SER A 171 -13.43 6.90 -0.87
N ALA A 172 -13.06 8.04 -0.30
CA ALA A 172 -11.67 8.50 -0.25
C ALA A 172 -10.79 7.67 0.69
N LEU A 173 -11.40 7.02 1.70
CA LEU A 173 -10.73 6.18 2.70
C LEU A 173 -10.81 4.71 2.34
N THR A 174 -12.02 4.19 2.12
CA THR A 174 -12.28 2.77 1.93
C THR A 174 -12.29 2.33 0.47
N GLY A 175 -12.43 3.27 -0.47
CA GLY A 175 -12.65 2.98 -1.89
C GLY A 175 -14.08 2.56 -2.23
N GLU A 176 -14.98 2.50 -1.24
CA GLU A 176 -16.40 2.17 -1.44
C GLU A 176 -17.15 3.36 -2.00
N SER A 177 -17.95 3.13 -3.07
CA SER A 177 -18.71 4.20 -3.71
C SER A 177 -20.07 4.46 -3.05
N LEU A 178 -20.55 3.53 -2.21
CA LEU A 178 -21.84 3.66 -1.52
C LEU A 178 -21.64 4.45 -0.23
N PRO A 179 -22.42 5.53 0.00
CA PRO A 179 -22.41 6.24 1.27
C PRO A 179 -22.89 5.34 2.41
N ARG A 180 -22.28 5.49 3.59
CA ARG A 180 -22.68 4.81 4.83
C ARG A 180 -23.65 5.70 5.61
N ASP A 181 -24.77 5.17 6.03
CA ASP A 181 -25.68 5.87 6.93
C ASP A 181 -25.06 6.01 8.32
N ALA A 182 -25.28 7.18 8.94
CA ALA A 182 -24.75 7.53 10.25
C ALA A 182 -25.84 8.18 11.12
N LYS A 183 -25.96 7.71 12.35
CA LYS A 183 -26.96 8.14 13.32
C LYS A 183 -26.34 8.34 14.71
N GLU A 184 -27.12 8.86 15.62
CA GLU A 184 -26.73 9.02 17.02
C GLU A 184 -26.22 7.71 17.64
N GLY A 185 -25.06 7.79 18.31
CA GLY A 185 -24.35 6.67 18.92
C GLY A 185 -23.37 5.96 17.98
N ASP A 186 -23.38 6.24 16.68
CA ASP A 186 -22.43 5.61 15.74
C ASP A 186 -21.04 6.28 15.84
N GLU A 187 -19.99 5.46 15.70
CA GLU A 187 -18.63 5.95 15.56
C GLU A 187 -18.38 6.48 14.15
N VAL A 188 -17.71 7.62 14.08
CA VAL A 188 -17.29 8.24 12.82
C VAL A 188 -15.79 8.49 12.82
N ILE A 189 -15.19 8.36 11.64
CA ILE A 189 -13.76 8.56 11.44
C ILE A 189 -13.48 9.83 10.67
N SER A 190 -12.34 10.44 10.99
CA SER A 190 -11.83 11.61 10.28
C SER A 190 -11.61 11.33 8.79
N GLY A 191 -11.82 12.35 7.94
CA GLY A 191 -11.66 12.27 6.49
C GLY A 191 -12.88 11.82 5.70
N CYS A 192 -13.94 11.30 6.35
CA CYS A 192 -15.23 11.08 5.70
C CYS A 192 -15.87 12.43 5.33
N ILE A 193 -16.62 12.47 4.23
CA ILE A 193 -17.38 13.67 3.82
C ILE A 193 -18.83 13.50 4.28
N ASN A 194 -19.32 14.43 5.06
CA ASN A 194 -20.71 14.50 5.47
C ASN A 194 -21.59 14.92 4.28
N MET A 195 -22.65 14.17 3.96
CA MET A 195 -23.41 14.39 2.73
C MET A 195 -24.72 15.16 2.92
N THR A 196 -25.50 14.86 3.96
CA THR A 196 -26.92 15.27 4.01
C THR A 196 -27.31 16.09 5.24
N GLY A 197 -27.07 15.57 6.44
CA GLY A 197 -27.50 16.19 7.71
C GLY A 197 -26.36 16.87 8.46
N VAL A 198 -26.69 17.73 9.44
CA VAL A 198 -25.70 18.27 10.36
C VAL A 198 -25.42 17.25 11.45
N LEU A 199 -24.16 16.94 11.69
CA LEU A 199 -23.71 16.01 12.73
C LEU A 199 -23.02 16.78 13.85
N ARG A 200 -23.36 16.46 15.09
CA ARG A 200 -22.62 16.86 16.29
C ARG A 200 -21.86 15.63 16.79
N ILE A 201 -20.55 15.73 16.84
CA ILE A 201 -19.65 14.62 17.11
C ILE A 201 -18.81 14.98 18.33
N GLN A 202 -18.75 14.10 19.30
CA GLN A 202 -17.80 14.19 20.41
C GLN A 202 -16.50 13.51 20.01
N THR A 203 -15.40 14.24 20.08
CA THR A 203 -14.08 13.75 19.69
C THR A 203 -13.57 12.69 20.67
N THR A 204 -13.02 11.60 20.14
CA THR A 204 -12.47 10.49 20.93
C THR A 204 -10.95 10.40 20.86
N LYS A 205 -10.33 11.08 19.88
CA LYS A 205 -8.87 11.09 19.67
C LYS A 205 -8.37 12.49 19.38
N GLU A 206 -7.10 12.76 19.68
CA GLU A 206 -6.40 13.95 19.19
C GLU A 206 -6.13 13.86 17.68
N PHE A 207 -5.90 15.00 17.03
CA PHE A 207 -5.71 15.04 15.58
C PHE A 207 -4.51 14.17 15.13
N GLY A 208 -3.40 14.18 15.87
CA GLY A 208 -2.22 13.35 15.58
C GLY A 208 -2.49 11.84 15.63
N GLU A 209 -3.46 11.42 16.44
CA GLU A 209 -3.89 10.02 16.58
C GLU A 209 -5.11 9.66 15.73
N SER A 210 -5.65 10.63 15.00
CA SER A 210 -6.82 10.43 14.13
C SER A 210 -6.51 9.48 12.99
N THR A 211 -7.55 8.81 12.49
CA THR A 211 -7.44 7.87 11.36
C THR A 211 -6.80 8.52 10.14
N VAL A 212 -7.17 9.76 9.82
CA VAL A 212 -6.55 10.52 8.71
C VAL A 212 -5.06 10.74 8.93
N SER A 213 -4.64 11.17 10.12
CA SER A 213 -3.23 11.43 10.41
C SER A 213 -2.38 10.17 10.29
N LYS A 214 -2.87 9.03 10.79
CA LYS A 214 -2.19 7.74 10.66
C LYS A 214 -2.09 7.27 9.20
N ILE A 215 -3.15 7.43 8.42
CA ILE A 215 -3.11 7.11 6.99
C ILE A 215 -2.07 7.96 6.26
N LEU A 216 -2.02 9.26 6.56
CA LEU A 216 -1.05 10.18 5.96
C LEU A 216 0.39 9.81 6.34
N GLU A 217 0.64 9.48 7.60
CA GLU A 217 1.95 9.01 8.09
C GLU A 217 2.37 7.71 7.38
N LEU A 218 1.48 6.72 7.27
CA LEU A 218 1.75 5.48 6.53
C LEU A 218 2.09 5.71 5.06
N VAL A 219 1.42 6.67 4.42
CA VAL A 219 1.68 7.02 3.02
C VAL A 219 3.02 7.75 2.87
N GLU A 220 3.38 8.63 3.81
CA GLU A 220 4.67 9.32 3.82
C GLU A 220 5.82 8.36 4.10
N ASP A 221 5.68 7.47 5.07
CA ASP A 221 6.71 6.48 5.45
C ASP A 221 6.89 5.39 4.40
N SER A 222 5.88 5.12 3.57
CA SER A 222 5.97 4.13 2.48
C SER A 222 7.14 4.38 1.52
N SER A 223 7.66 5.60 1.44
CA SER A 223 8.80 5.96 0.62
C SER A 223 10.16 5.58 1.24
N SER A 224 10.21 5.26 2.52
CA SER A 224 11.43 4.90 3.26
C SER A 224 11.85 3.44 3.05
N HIS A 225 10.88 2.54 2.89
CA HIS A 225 11.10 1.09 2.75
C HIS A 225 11.31 0.66 1.30
N LYS A 226 12.57 0.65 0.85
CA LYS A 226 12.95 0.30 -0.54
C LYS A 226 12.87 -1.20 -0.79
N SER A 227 12.32 -1.57 -1.95
CA SER A 227 12.31 -2.95 -2.45
C SER A 227 13.71 -3.47 -2.76
N LYS A 228 13.85 -4.81 -2.85
CA LYS A 228 15.09 -5.44 -3.32
C LYS A 228 15.44 -5.00 -4.73
N SER A 229 14.45 -4.82 -5.58
CA SER A 229 14.62 -4.32 -6.96
C SER A 229 15.17 -2.91 -6.99
N GLU A 230 14.69 -1.99 -6.14
CA GLU A 230 15.24 -0.63 -6.03
C GLU A 230 16.65 -0.61 -5.44
N ALA A 231 16.90 -1.44 -4.41
CA ALA A 231 18.22 -1.59 -3.83
C ALA A 231 19.23 -2.17 -4.84
N PHE A 232 18.80 -3.15 -5.65
CA PHE A 232 19.61 -3.72 -6.72
C PHE A 232 20.00 -2.65 -7.76
N ILE A 233 19.04 -1.85 -8.23
CA ILE A 233 19.34 -0.79 -9.21
C ILE A 233 20.33 0.24 -8.65
N SER A 234 20.16 0.64 -7.39
CA SER A 234 21.10 1.57 -6.74
C SER A 234 22.52 0.98 -6.64
N LYS A 235 22.62 -0.32 -6.34
CA LYS A 235 23.90 -1.04 -6.30
C LYS A 235 24.48 -1.25 -7.70
N PHE A 236 23.63 -1.60 -8.68
CA PHE A 236 24.02 -1.75 -10.08
C PHE A 236 24.59 -0.47 -10.64
N ALA A 237 23.90 0.67 -10.49
CA ALA A 237 24.37 1.97 -10.97
C ALA A 237 25.74 2.34 -10.41
N ARG A 238 26.01 2.04 -9.15
CA ARG A 238 27.29 2.33 -8.48
C ARG A 238 28.47 1.56 -9.09
N VAL A 239 28.26 0.37 -9.61
CA VAL A 239 29.30 -0.46 -10.25
C VAL A 239 29.35 -0.21 -11.75
N TYR A 240 28.17 -0.11 -12.38
CA TYR A 240 28.03 0.06 -13.81
C TYR A 240 28.66 1.35 -14.34
N THR A 241 28.40 2.49 -13.68
CA THR A 241 28.85 3.80 -14.19
C THR A 241 30.39 3.92 -14.25
N PRO A 242 31.17 3.55 -13.23
CA PRO A 242 32.62 3.50 -13.34
C PRO A 242 33.12 2.54 -14.43
N ALA A 243 32.52 1.34 -14.53
CA ALA A 243 32.91 0.36 -15.54
C ALA A 243 32.75 0.92 -16.96
N VAL A 244 31.62 1.61 -17.21
CA VAL A 244 31.37 2.28 -18.49
C VAL A 244 32.37 3.40 -18.77
N CYS A 245 32.70 4.24 -17.78
CA CYS A 245 33.69 5.33 -17.94
C CYS A 245 35.04 4.75 -18.34
N TYR A 246 35.50 3.70 -17.65
CA TYR A 246 36.77 3.05 -18.01
C TYR A 246 36.71 2.37 -19.37
N SER A 247 35.59 1.76 -19.75
CA SER A 247 35.42 1.18 -21.08
C SER A 247 35.43 2.23 -22.18
N ALA A 248 34.81 3.39 -21.97
CA ALA A 248 34.83 4.50 -22.91
C ALA A 248 36.26 5.08 -23.06
N LEU A 249 36.97 5.21 -21.94
CA LEU A 249 38.39 5.65 -21.97
C LEU A 249 39.27 4.65 -22.74
N ALA A 250 39.07 3.35 -22.49
CA ALA A 250 39.77 2.31 -23.23
C ALA A 250 39.43 2.36 -24.72
N LEU A 251 38.15 2.56 -25.09
CA LEU A 251 37.73 2.72 -26.49
C LEU A 251 38.32 3.94 -27.16
N ALA A 252 38.51 5.04 -26.43
CA ALA A 252 39.13 6.25 -26.96
C ALA A 252 40.66 6.10 -27.20
N ILE A 253 41.36 5.26 -26.42
CA ILE A 253 42.84 5.21 -26.41
C ILE A 253 43.36 3.93 -27.09
N LEU A 254 42.84 2.75 -26.74
CA LEU A 254 43.44 1.48 -27.19
C LEU A 254 43.43 1.29 -28.71
N PRO A 255 42.30 1.50 -29.43
CA PRO A 255 42.27 1.27 -30.87
C PRO A 255 43.20 2.24 -31.64
N PRO A 256 43.24 3.57 -31.36
CA PRO A 256 44.22 4.47 -31.97
C PRO A 256 45.66 4.03 -31.75
N VAL A 257 46.01 3.62 -30.53
CA VAL A 257 47.37 3.16 -30.18
C VAL A 257 47.73 1.87 -30.97
N VAL A 258 46.81 0.91 -30.98
CA VAL A 258 47.00 -0.34 -31.74
C VAL A 258 47.17 -0.04 -33.23
N ARG A 259 46.40 0.87 -33.82
CA ARG A 259 46.54 1.31 -35.21
C ARG A 259 47.89 1.93 -35.50
N LEU A 260 48.38 2.78 -34.60
CA LEU A 260 49.74 3.35 -34.72
C LEU A 260 50.80 2.28 -34.69
N LEU A 261 50.70 1.29 -33.77
CA LEU A 261 51.65 0.19 -33.65
C LEU A 261 51.65 -0.74 -34.88
N THR A 262 50.50 -0.80 -35.57
CA THR A 262 50.36 -1.60 -36.82
C THR A 262 50.68 -0.78 -38.09
N GLY A 263 51.18 0.44 -37.95
CA GLY A 263 51.56 1.29 -39.08
C GLY A 263 50.42 2.00 -39.80
N ASN A 264 49.20 2.00 -39.21
CA ASN A 264 48.03 2.68 -39.76
C ASN A 264 47.82 4.06 -39.12
N SER A 265 47.03 4.92 -39.76
CA SER A 265 46.63 6.19 -39.17
C SER A 265 45.82 6.01 -37.88
N ALA A 266 46.11 6.80 -36.83
CA ALA A 266 45.48 6.64 -35.51
C ALA A 266 43.95 6.88 -35.48
N GLN A 267 43.46 7.80 -36.32
CA GLN A 267 42.05 8.21 -36.38
C GLN A 267 41.49 8.61 -35.01
N TRP A 268 42.21 9.40 -34.24
CA TRP A 268 41.82 9.83 -32.88
C TRP A 268 40.42 10.42 -32.83
N GLY A 269 40.05 11.29 -33.77
CA GLY A 269 38.74 11.91 -33.82
C GLY A 269 37.59 10.89 -33.85
N GLU A 270 37.70 9.90 -34.75
CA GLU A 270 36.70 8.85 -34.90
C GLU A 270 36.53 8.02 -33.61
N TRP A 271 37.64 7.59 -32.99
CA TRP A 271 37.57 6.78 -31.77
C TRP A 271 37.14 7.57 -30.54
N ILE A 272 37.48 8.85 -30.43
CA ILE A 272 36.97 9.75 -29.40
C ILE A 272 35.45 9.94 -29.61
N TYR A 273 35.00 10.18 -30.84
CA TYR A 273 33.55 10.30 -31.12
C TYR A 273 32.77 9.04 -30.73
N ARG A 274 33.29 7.85 -31.04
CA ARG A 274 32.69 6.58 -30.63
C ARG A 274 32.66 6.44 -29.11
N ALA A 275 33.72 6.83 -28.42
CA ALA A 275 33.76 6.79 -26.95
C ALA A 275 32.77 7.77 -26.31
N LEU A 276 32.62 8.98 -26.86
CA LEU A 276 31.62 9.95 -26.39
C LEU A 276 30.18 9.45 -26.64
N THR A 277 29.93 8.90 -27.82
CA THR A 277 28.64 8.27 -28.14
C THR A 277 28.33 7.11 -27.19
N PHE A 278 29.34 6.26 -26.91
CA PHE A 278 29.23 5.17 -25.94
C PHE A 278 28.88 5.67 -24.53
N LEU A 279 29.47 6.80 -24.07
CA LEU A 279 29.14 7.41 -22.78
C LEU A 279 27.67 7.89 -22.73
N VAL A 280 27.17 8.53 -23.79
CA VAL A 280 25.78 9.00 -23.84
C VAL A 280 24.81 7.82 -23.79
N ILE A 281 25.05 6.74 -24.56
CA ILE A 281 24.22 5.53 -24.54
C ILE A 281 24.17 4.89 -23.15
N SER A 282 25.24 4.99 -22.39
CA SER A 282 25.45 4.22 -21.16
C SER A 282 24.68 4.71 -19.95
N CYS A 283 24.04 5.89 -20.00
CA CYS A 283 23.27 6.38 -18.84
C CYS A 283 22.13 5.39 -18.47
N PRO A 284 22.05 4.86 -17.22
CA PRO A 284 20.99 3.96 -16.80
C PRO A 284 19.68 4.69 -16.47
N CYS A 285 19.44 5.90 -17.04
CA CYS A 285 18.36 6.80 -16.70
C CYS A 285 16.97 6.13 -16.72
N ALA A 286 16.70 5.30 -17.74
CA ALA A 286 15.43 4.59 -17.86
C ALA A 286 15.14 3.66 -16.68
N LEU A 287 16.16 2.95 -16.15
CA LEU A 287 16.02 2.03 -15.02
C LEU A 287 15.85 2.79 -13.70
N VAL A 288 16.74 3.76 -13.46
CA VAL A 288 16.77 4.54 -12.20
C VAL A 288 15.44 5.28 -11.97
N ILE A 289 14.76 5.66 -13.04
CA ILE A 289 13.52 6.44 -12.97
C ILE A 289 12.28 5.57 -13.01
N SER A 290 12.20 4.63 -13.97
CA SER A 290 10.95 3.89 -14.21
C SER A 290 10.62 2.90 -13.09
N ILE A 291 11.61 2.36 -12.39
CA ILE A 291 11.39 1.35 -11.35
C ILE A 291 10.74 1.97 -10.10
N PRO A 292 11.31 3.01 -9.46
CA PRO A 292 10.63 3.67 -8.35
C PRO A 292 9.26 4.22 -8.76
N LEU A 293 9.15 4.76 -9.97
CA LEU A 293 7.88 5.27 -10.48
C LEU A 293 6.82 4.16 -10.61
N SER A 294 7.20 2.95 -11.03
CA SER A 294 6.29 1.80 -11.09
C SER A 294 5.78 1.41 -9.70
N PHE A 295 6.66 1.39 -8.70
CA PHE A 295 6.28 1.12 -7.32
C PHE A 295 5.35 2.19 -6.76
N PHE A 296 5.68 3.47 -6.93
CA PHE A 296 4.80 4.57 -6.53
C PHE A 296 3.44 4.51 -7.23
N ALA A 297 3.41 4.15 -8.51
CA ALA A 297 2.16 3.97 -9.24
C ALA A 297 1.37 2.76 -8.71
N GLY A 298 2.04 1.66 -8.38
CA GLY A 298 1.41 0.46 -7.80
C GLY A 298 0.81 0.73 -6.41
N ILE A 299 1.58 1.35 -5.51
CA ILE A 299 1.12 1.75 -4.17
C ILE A 299 -0.05 2.73 -4.27
N GLY A 300 0.07 3.77 -5.12
CA GLY A 300 -1.01 4.74 -5.31
C GLY A 300 -2.25 4.14 -5.98
N GLY A 301 -2.09 3.12 -6.82
CA GLY A 301 -3.20 2.34 -7.37
C GLY A 301 -3.90 1.49 -6.31
N ALA A 302 -3.13 0.78 -5.48
CA ALA A 302 -3.65 -0.03 -4.38
C ALA A 302 -4.43 0.81 -3.37
N SER A 303 -3.88 1.96 -3.02
CA SER A 303 -4.50 2.89 -2.07
C SER A 303 -5.86 3.42 -2.54
N LYS A 304 -6.05 3.67 -3.85
CA LYS A 304 -7.37 4.05 -4.42
C LYS A 304 -8.43 2.95 -4.28
N GLU A 305 -8.00 1.72 -4.12
CA GLU A 305 -8.87 0.56 -3.91
C GLU A 305 -9.01 0.21 -2.42
N GLY A 306 -8.60 1.12 -1.53
CA GLY A 306 -8.68 0.93 -0.08
C GLY A 306 -7.63 -0.05 0.48
N VAL A 307 -6.51 -0.26 -0.22
CA VAL A 307 -5.40 -1.12 0.20
C VAL A 307 -4.17 -0.26 0.43
N LEU A 308 -3.78 -0.04 1.68
CA LEU A 308 -2.57 0.69 2.04
C LEU A 308 -1.39 -0.26 2.15
N ILE A 309 -0.33 0.00 1.39
CA ILE A 309 0.91 -0.78 1.41
C ILE A 309 2.03 0.13 1.93
N LYS A 310 2.66 -0.23 3.04
CA LYS A 310 3.64 0.59 3.76
C LYS A 310 5.00 0.74 3.06
N GLY A 311 5.22 0.10 1.91
CA GLY A 311 6.48 0.24 1.19
C GLY A 311 6.59 -0.58 -0.07
N SER A 312 7.56 -0.25 -0.92
CA SER A 312 7.83 -0.99 -2.16
C SER A 312 8.35 -2.41 -1.91
N ASN A 313 9.07 -2.64 -0.79
CA ASN A 313 9.49 -3.97 -0.35
C ASN A 313 8.30 -4.88 -0.04
N TYR A 314 7.25 -4.35 0.61
CA TYR A 314 6.04 -5.10 0.92
C TYR A 314 5.21 -5.41 -0.33
N LEU A 315 5.15 -4.48 -1.28
CA LEU A 315 4.53 -4.74 -2.59
C LEU A 315 5.28 -5.84 -3.35
N GLU A 316 6.62 -5.86 -3.30
CA GLU A 316 7.43 -6.93 -3.89
C GLU A 316 7.17 -8.26 -3.18
N THR A 317 7.17 -8.30 -1.85
CA THR A 317 6.88 -9.49 -1.04
C THR A 317 5.47 -10.02 -1.32
N LEU A 318 4.46 -9.16 -1.34
CA LEU A 318 3.06 -9.51 -1.61
C LEU A 318 2.89 -10.18 -2.99
N SER A 319 3.68 -9.77 -3.99
CA SER A 319 3.65 -10.39 -5.32
C SER A 319 4.09 -11.85 -5.33
N GLN A 320 4.89 -12.26 -4.34
CA GLN A 320 5.49 -13.60 -4.20
C GLN A 320 4.71 -14.49 -3.23
N VAL A 321 3.58 -14.01 -2.68
CA VAL A 321 2.77 -14.78 -1.74
C VAL A 321 2.21 -16.02 -2.41
N LYS A 322 2.46 -17.17 -1.77
CA LYS A 322 1.98 -18.50 -2.14
C LYS A 322 1.12 -19.14 -1.07
N THR A 323 1.32 -18.74 0.19
CA THR A 323 0.54 -19.22 1.34
C THR A 323 -0.13 -18.04 2.02
N VAL A 324 -1.43 -18.12 2.25
CA VAL A 324 -2.18 -17.13 3.04
C VAL A 324 -2.74 -17.81 4.28
N VAL A 325 -2.40 -17.28 5.42
CA VAL A 325 -2.86 -17.75 6.74
C VAL A 325 -3.83 -16.72 7.29
N PHE A 326 -5.00 -17.16 7.68
CA PHE A 326 -6.06 -16.31 8.22
C PHE A 326 -6.26 -16.58 9.70
N ASP A 327 -6.42 -15.54 10.49
CA ASP A 327 -7.21 -15.70 11.71
C ASP A 327 -8.68 -15.93 11.34
N LYS A 328 -9.44 -16.61 12.19
CA LYS A 328 -10.87 -16.80 11.96
C LYS A 328 -11.66 -15.56 12.35
N THR A 329 -11.57 -15.19 13.63
CA THR A 329 -12.45 -14.19 14.27
C THR A 329 -12.07 -12.77 13.85
N GLY A 330 -13.05 -11.95 13.45
CA GLY A 330 -12.79 -10.59 12.96
C GLY A 330 -12.18 -10.52 11.55
N THR A 331 -11.66 -11.63 11.02
CA THR A 331 -10.99 -11.70 9.70
C THR A 331 -11.85 -12.38 8.65
N LEU A 332 -12.18 -13.65 8.82
CA LEU A 332 -13.11 -14.41 7.95
C LEU A 332 -14.55 -14.33 8.47
N THR A 333 -14.71 -13.98 9.73
CA THR A 333 -15.99 -13.74 10.39
C THR A 333 -16.08 -12.28 10.85
N GLN A 334 -17.29 -11.85 11.20
CA GLN A 334 -17.54 -10.46 11.62
C GLN A 334 -17.13 -10.17 13.07
N GLY A 335 -16.75 -11.21 13.85
CA GLY A 335 -16.56 -11.10 15.31
C GLY A 335 -17.88 -10.82 16.06
N VAL A 336 -19.01 -10.98 15.37
CA VAL A 336 -20.34 -10.80 15.93
C VAL A 336 -20.97 -12.16 16.11
N PHE A 337 -21.31 -12.45 17.34
CA PHE A 337 -21.99 -13.70 17.68
C PHE A 337 -23.51 -13.55 17.49
N GLU A 338 -24.13 -14.53 16.85
CA GLU A 338 -25.58 -14.61 16.66
C GLU A 338 -26.11 -15.96 17.11
N VAL A 339 -27.35 -15.97 17.60
CA VAL A 339 -28.06 -17.19 17.91
C VAL A 339 -28.41 -17.90 16.60
N SER A 340 -27.78 -19.05 16.37
CA SER A 340 -27.96 -19.86 15.17
C SER A 340 -28.99 -20.99 15.33
N GLY A 341 -29.35 -21.31 16.55
CA GLY A 341 -30.37 -22.31 16.85
C GLY A 341 -30.75 -22.33 18.32
N VAL A 342 -31.99 -22.66 18.58
CA VAL A 342 -32.51 -22.91 19.92
C VAL A 342 -33.10 -24.34 19.91
N HIS A 343 -32.65 -25.16 20.82
CA HIS A 343 -33.09 -26.55 20.97
C HIS A 343 -33.57 -26.75 22.39
N HIS A 344 -34.78 -27.21 22.55
CA HIS A 344 -35.46 -27.37 23.84
C HIS A 344 -36.12 -28.75 23.97
N ASN A 345 -36.49 -29.12 25.21
CA ASN A 345 -37.23 -30.35 25.49
C ASN A 345 -38.73 -30.10 25.44
N GLU A 346 -39.23 -29.18 26.28
CA GLU A 346 -40.67 -28.93 26.43
C GLU A 346 -41.05 -27.44 26.43
N MET A 347 -40.08 -26.55 26.41
CA MET A 347 -40.27 -25.09 26.48
C MET A 347 -40.25 -24.49 25.06
N GLU A 348 -41.03 -23.43 24.82
CA GLU A 348 -41.01 -22.71 23.56
C GLU A 348 -39.66 -21.96 23.35
N ASP A 349 -39.17 -21.92 22.11
CA ASP A 349 -37.91 -21.28 21.71
C ASP A 349 -37.79 -19.86 22.26
N GLU A 350 -38.84 -19.03 22.08
CA GLU A 350 -38.88 -17.65 22.53
C GLU A 350 -38.71 -17.54 24.05
N LYS A 351 -39.30 -18.46 24.80
CA LYS A 351 -39.25 -18.45 26.26
C LYS A 351 -37.90 -18.89 26.80
N LEU A 352 -37.25 -19.89 26.16
CA LEU A 352 -35.90 -20.30 26.50
C LEU A 352 -34.88 -19.16 26.23
N LEU A 353 -35.03 -18.46 25.11
CA LEU A 353 -34.21 -17.30 24.75
C LEU A 353 -34.46 -16.13 25.69
N GLU A 354 -35.70 -15.87 26.12
CA GLU A 354 -36.03 -14.84 27.12
C GLU A 354 -35.33 -15.11 28.44
N TYR A 355 -35.40 -16.34 28.98
CA TYR A 355 -34.74 -16.71 30.23
C TYR A 355 -33.20 -16.57 30.11
N ALA A 356 -32.62 -16.97 28.98
CA ALA A 356 -31.21 -16.82 28.71
C ALA A 356 -30.78 -15.34 28.67
N ALA A 357 -31.52 -14.49 27.94
CA ALA A 357 -31.23 -13.07 27.84
C ALA A 357 -31.38 -12.33 29.18
N LEU A 358 -32.37 -12.69 29.98
CA LEU A 358 -32.57 -12.15 31.33
C LEU A 358 -31.45 -12.62 32.28
N ALA A 359 -31.10 -13.89 32.31
CA ALA A 359 -30.02 -14.41 33.17
C ALA A 359 -28.67 -13.73 32.86
N GLU A 360 -28.39 -13.45 31.60
CA GLU A 360 -27.17 -12.83 31.10
C GLU A 360 -27.22 -11.29 31.04
N CYS A 361 -28.26 -10.66 31.62
CA CYS A 361 -28.50 -9.22 31.48
C CYS A 361 -27.44 -8.30 32.10
N ALA A 362 -26.67 -8.79 33.06
CA ALA A 362 -25.62 -8.05 33.74
C ALA A 362 -24.22 -8.28 33.13
N SER A 363 -24.05 -9.29 32.27
CA SER A 363 -22.77 -9.63 31.68
C SER A 363 -22.46 -8.76 30.45
N SER A 364 -21.22 -8.29 30.36
CA SER A 364 -20.70 -7.57 29.19
C SER A 364 -20.12 -8.50 28.11
N HIS A 365 -20.16 -9.79 28.34
CA HIS A 365 -19.58 -10.79 27.43
C HIS A 365 -20.26 -10.75 26.05
N PRO A 366 -19.52 -10.91 24.93
CA PRO A 366 -20.11 -10.89 23.55
C PRO A 366 -21.25 -11.89 23.36
N ILE A 367 -21.18 -13.06 23.98
CA ILE A 367 -22.23 -14.08 23.98
C ILE A 367 -23.50 -13.55 24.63
N SER A 368 -23.38 -12.92 25.80
CA SER A 368 -24.53 -12.33 26.52
C SER A 368 -25.21 -11.25 25.71
N LYS A 369 -24.44 -10.39 25.05
CA LYS A 369 -24.96 -9.38 24.13
C LYS A 369 -25.67 -9.99 22.93
N SER A 370 -25.25 -11.16 22.44
CA SER A 370 -25.91 -11.84 21.33
C SER A 370 -27.25 -12.41 21.75
N LEU A 371 -27.37 -12.98 22.95
CA LEU A 371 -28.63 -13.43 23.51
C LEU A 371 -29.64 -12.30 23.69
N GLN A 372 -29.17 -11.17 24.25
CA GLN A 372 -30.00 -9.98 24.45
C GLN A 372 -30.49 -9.40 23.12
N ARG A 373 -29.64 -9.35 22.09
CA ARG A 373 -30.04 -8.92 20.74
C ARG A 373 -31.03 -9.86 20.08
N ALA A 374 -30.82 -11.17 20.22
CA ALA A 374 -31.74 -12.18 19.66
C ALA A 374 -33.12 -12.14 20.33
N TYR A 375 -33.18 -11.86 21.64
CA TYR A 375 -34.44 -11.63 22.35
C TYR A 375 -35.20 -10.42 21.81
N GLY A 376 -34.50 -9.33 21.44
CA GLY A 376 -35.06 -8.18 20.70
C GLY A 376 -36.10 -7.34 21.45
N LYS A 377 -36.31 -7.60 22.74
CA LYS A 377 -37.20 -6.83 23.61
C LYS A 377 -36.41 -6.15 24.72
N GLU A 378 -36.99 -5.13 25.34
CA GLU A 378 -36.36 -4.44 26.46
C GLU A 378 -36.17 -5.41 27.64
N ILE A 379 -34.95 -5.41 28.21
CA ILE A 379 -34.61 -6.27 29.35
C ILE A 379 -35.12 -5.65 30.63
N ASP A 380 -36.14 -6.23 31.20
CA ASP A 380 -36.66 -5.85 32.51
C ASP A 380 -35.79 -6.46 33.62
N ARG A 381 -34.92 -5.65 34.19
CA ARG A 381 -33.99 -6.08 35.25
C ARG A 381 -34.65 -6.36 36.57
N ASP A 382 -35.86 -5.87 36.83
CA ASP A 382 -36.63 -6.13 38.06
C ASP A 382 -37.11 -7.58 38.16
N ARG A 383 -37.12 -8.29 37.03
CA ARG A 383 -37.44 -9.73 36.96
C ARG A 383 -36.26 -10.64 37.32
N VAL A 384 -35.05 -10.06 37.53
CA VAL A 384 -33.85 -10.84 37.75
C VAL A 384 -33.20 -10.49 39.10
N SER A 385 -32.86 -11.52 39.87
CA SER A 385 -32.14 -11.40 41.14
C SER A 385 -31.05 -12.48 41.28
N ASP A 386 -30.21 -12.35 42.29
CA ASP A 386 -29.19 -13.33 42.69
C ASP A 386 -28.26 -13.74 41.54
N ILE A 387 -27.83 -12.79 40.68
CA ILE A 387 -26.94 -13.05 39.56
C ILE A 387 -25.54 -13.37 40.07
N GLN A 388 -25.03 -14.54 39.72
CA GLN A 388 -23.68 -15.00 40.05
C GLN A 388 -22.96 -15.51 38.82
N GLU A 389 -21.86 -14.86 38.45
CA GLU A 389 -21.01 -15.31 37.36
C GLU A 389 -20.03 -16.38 37.89
N ILE A 390 -20.04 -17.56 37.25
CA ILE A 390 -19.17 -18.69 37.57
C ILE A 390 -18.07 -18.72 36.51
N SER A 391 -16.90 -18.23 36.89
CA SER A 391 -15.78 -18.01 35.95
C SER A 391 -15.48 -19.22 35.06
N GLY A 392 -15.48 -19.02 33.77
CA GLY A 392 -15.22 -20.01 32.73
C GLY A 392 -16.30 -21.10 32.58
N LYS A 393 -17.48 -20.96 33.22
CA LYS A 393 -18.55 -21.96 33.17
C LYS A 393 -19.90 -21.39 32.74
N GLY A 394 -20.26 -20.17 33.16
CA GLY A 394 -21.53 -19.53 32.85
C GLY A 394 -22.09 -18.72 34.02
N ILE A 395 -23.41 -18.54 34.04
CA ILE A 395 -24.13 -17.71 34.99
C ILE A 395 -25.21 -18.52 35.71
N SER A 396 -25.43 -18.21 36.99
CA SER A 396 -26.59 -18.59 37.77
C SER A 396 -27.37 -17.34 38.14
N ALA A 397 -28.68 -17.31 37.93
CA ALA A 397 -29.54 -16.17 38.27
C ALA A 397 -30.93 -16.65 38.64
N LYS A 398 -31.68 -15.82 39.41
CA LYS A 398 -33.15 -16.02 39.55
C LYS A 398 -33.90 -15.14 38.58
N VAL A 399 -34.69 -15.77 37.73
CA VAL A 399 -35.52 -15.07 36.75
C VAL A 399 -37.00 -15.42 37.03
N ASP A 400 -37.81 -14.41 37.28
CA ASP A 400 -39.22 -14.57 37.69
C ASP A 400 -39.43 -15.53 38.88
N GLY A 401 -38.46 -15.62 39.78
CA GLY A 401 -38.46 -16.50 40.93
C GLY A 401 -37.96 -17.94 40.68
N HIS A 402 -37.63 -18.30 39.44
CA HIS A 402 -37.03 -19.58 39.03
C HIS A 402 -35.53 -19.54 39.09
N ASP A 403 -34.89 -20.60 39.56
CA ASP A 403 -33.43 -20.74 39.53
C ASP A 403 -32.96 -21.12 38.11
N VAL A 404 -32.26 -20.19 37.41
CA VAL A 404 -31.81 -20.36 36.02
C VAL A 404 -30.31 -20.51 35.99
N LEU A 405 -29.82 -21.55 35.32
CA LEU A 405 -28.41 -21.76 34.99
C LEU A 405 -28.24 -21.65 33.47
N ALA A 406 -27.31 -20.78 33.04
CA ALA A 406 -26.93 -20.63 31.65
C ALA A 406 -25.40 -20.78 31.50
N GLY A 407 -24.93 -21.76 30.71
CA GLY A 407 -23.48 -21.95 30.55
C GLY A 407 -23.07 -23.19 29.77
N ASN A 408 -21.80 -23.56 29.88
CA ASN A 408 -21.25 -24.71 29.18
C ASN A 408 -21.57 -26.04 29.90
N SER A 409 -21.21 -27.17 29.28
CA SER A 409 -21.43 -28.51 29.85
C SER A 409 -20.84 -28.68 31.26
N LYS A 410 -19.71 -28.03 31.57
CA LYS A 410 -19.06 -28.08 32.90
C LYS A 410 -19.95 -27.45 33.99
N LEU A 411 -20.78 -26.46 33.63
CA LEU A 411 -21.76 -25.90 34.59
C LEU A 411 -22.86 -26.90 34.90
N MET A 412 -23.34 -27.62 33.89
CA MET A 412 -24.35 -28.67 34.07
C MET A 412 -23.82 -29.83 34.91
N GLU A 413 -22.60 -30.29 34.62
CA GLU A 413 -21.91 -31.34 35.42
C GLU A 413 -21.72 -30.94 36.89
N LEU A 414 -21.28 -29.66 37.12
CA LEU A 414 -21.11 -29.15 38.49
C LEU A 414 -22.39 -29.21 39.29
N ASN A 415 -23.53 -28.96 38.68
CA ASN A 415 -24.85 -28.98 39.30
C ASN A 415 -25.55 -30.34 39.19
N ARG A 416 -24.85 -31.37 38.66
CA ARG A 416 -25.37 -32.73 38.46
C ARG A 416 -26.63 -32.81 37.61
N ILE A 417 -26.73 -31.93 36.63
CA ILE A 417 -27.83 -31.86 35.67
C ILE A 417 -27.45 -32.68 34.45
N ALA A 418 -28.29 -33.66 34.08
CA ALA A 418 -28.12 -34.42 32.85
C ALA A 418 -28.47 -33.51 31.67
N PHE A 419 -27.59 -33.36 30.72
CA PHE A 419 -27.78 -32.52 29.53
C PHE A 419 -27.70 -33.35 28.24
N ILE A 420 -28.25 -32.82 27.16
CA ILE A 420 -28.18 -33.43 25.84
C ILE A 420 -27.01 -32.88 25.08
N ASP A 421 -26.11 -33.74 24.57
CA ASP A 421 -25.04 -33.34 23.70
C ASP A 421 -25.59 -32.79 22.37
N CYS A 422 -25.20 -31.56 22.07
CA CYS A 422 -25.58 -30.92 20.83
C CYS A 422 -24.58 -31.19 19.74
N HIS A 423 -25.04 -31.55 18.56
CA HIS A 423 -24.20 -31.78 17.39
C HIS A 423 -24.13 -30.57 16.44
N SER A 424 -24.79 -29.46 16.76
CA SER A 424 -24.74 -28.23 16.01
C SER A 424 -23.36 -27.54 16.10
N VAL A 425 -23.02 -26.78 15.08
CA VAL A 425 -21.74 -26.06 15.01
C VAL A 425 -21.90 -24.70 15.66
N GLY A 426 -21.17 -24.46 16.75
CA GLY A 426 -21.21 -23.20 17.48
C GLY A 426 -20.83 -23.39 18.96
N THR A 427 -20.87 -22.28 19.69
CA THR A 427 -20.78 -22.29 21.15
C THR A 427 -22.15 -22.67 21.72
N ILE A 428 -22.18 -23.73 22.50
CA ILE A 428 -23.43 -24.25 23.07
C ILE A 428 -23.56 -23.68 24.49
N ILE A 429 -24.69 -23.03 24.73
CA ILE A 429 -25.13 -22.58 26.04
C ILE A 429 -26.26 -23.51 26.49
N HIS A 430 -25.95 -24.38 27.44
CA HIS A 430 -26.93 -25.22 28.10
C HIS A 430 -27.73 -24.41 29.11
N MET A 431 -29.00 -24.63 29.15
CA MET A 431 -29.97 -23.98 30.04
C MET A 431 -30.59 -25.00 30.98
N ALA A 432 -30.64 -24.68 32.26
CA ALA A 432 -31.43 -25.44 33.23
C ALA A 432 -32.27 -24.49 34.09
N ILE A 433 -33.46 -24.89 34.41
CA ILE A 433 -34.45 -24.14 35.21
C ILE A 433 -34.93 -25.03 36.34
N ASP A 434 -34.87 -24.51 37.57
CA ASP A 434 -35.22 -25.22 38.80
C ASP A 434 -34.56 -26.61 38.96
N GLY A 435 -33.33 -26.74 38.44
CA GLY A 435 -32.55 -27.99 38.50
C GLY A 435 -32.86 -29.00 37.39
N GLU A 436 -33.78 -28.73 36.50
CA GLU A 436 -34.09 -29.55 35.32
C GLU A 436 -33.50 -28.95 34.04
N TYR A 437 -33.03 -29.82 33.14
CA TYR A 437 -32.48 -29.39 31.86
C TYR A 437 -33.59 -28.87 30.94
N ALA A 438 -33.54 -27.59 30.58
CA ALA A 438 -34.54 -26.93 29.76
C ALA A 438 -34.22 -26.97 28.25
N GLY A 439 -32.93 -27.03 27.89
CA GLY A 439 -32.48 -27.01 26.49
C GLY A 439 -31.12 -26.39 26.32
N HIS A 440 -30.79 -26.02 25.09
CA HIS A 440 -29.57 -25.30 24.78
C HIS A 440 -29.73 -24.33 23.62
N ILE A 441 -28.92 -23.29 23.65
CA ILE A 441 -28.85 -22.26 22.60
C ILE A 441 -27.50 -22.38 21.93
N VAL A 442 -27.52 -22.41 20.59
CA VAL A 442 -26.29 -22.45 19.76
C VAL A 442 -25.99 -21.06 19.27
N ILE A 443 -24.78 -20.60 19.56
CA ILE A 443 -24.29 -19.30 19.14
C ILE A 443 -23.11 -19.51 18.21
N SER A 444 -23.13 -18.89 17.05
CA SER A 444 -22.06 -18.94 16.08
C SER A 444 -21.59 -17.55 15.68
N ASP A 445 -20.31 -17.45 15.36
CA ASP A 445 -19.74 -16.25 14.77
C ASP A 445 -20.15 -16.16 13.30
N VAL A 446 -20.60 -15.00 12.86
CA VAL A 446 -21.14 -14.79 11.51
C VAL A 446 -20.00 -14.68 10.50
N VAL A 447 -20.02 -15.52 9.48
CA VAL A 447 -19.07 -15.45 8.36
C VAL A 447 -19.27 -14.13 7.59
N LYS A 448 -18.16 -13.44 7.25
CA LYS A 448 -18.24 -12.21 6.45
C LYS A 448 -18.85 -12.47 5.06
N PRO A 449 -19.64 -11.55 4.54
CA PRO A 449 -20.01 -11.55 3.13
C PRO A 449 -18.74 -11.68 2.27
N HIS A 450 -18.79 -12.44 1.19
CA HIS A 450 -17.68 -12.65 0.26
C HIS A 450 -16.46 -13.42 0.79
N ALA A 451 -16.42 -13.90 2.06
CA ALA A 451 -15.27 -14.63 2.58
C ALA A 451 -14.93 -15.88 1.74
N LYS A 452 -15.96 -16.66 1.37
CA LYS A 452 -15.78 -17.82 0.48
C LYS A 452 -15.26 -17.42 -0.90
N GLU A 453 -15.87 -16.42 -1.52
CA GLU A 453 -15.44 -15.91 -2.83
C GLU A 453 -14.00 -15.38 -2.78
N ALA A 454 -13.61 -14.74 -1.68
CA ALA A 454 -12.24 -14.27 -1.47
C ALA A 454 -11.23 -15.44 -1.48
N ILE A 455 -11.52 -16.54 -0.78
CA ILE A 455 -10.68 -17.76 -0.79
C ILE A 455 -10.56 -18.32 -2.21
N GLU A 456 -11.67 -18.43 -2.94
CA GLU A 456 -11.67 -18.90 -4.33
C GLU A 456 -10.83 -17.98 -5.23
N ARG A 457 -10.99 -16.65 -5.11
CA ARG A 457 -10.21 -15.68 -5.89
C ARG A 457 -8.73 -15.67 -5.55
N LEU A 458 -8.36 -15.93 -4.30
CA LEU A 458 -6.96 -16.11 -3.89
C LEU A 458 -6.32 -17.28 -4.62
N LYS A 459 -6.99 -18.44 -4.65
CA LYS A 459 -6.53 -19.62 -5.38
C LYS A 459 -6.39 -19.34 -6.89
N HIS A 460 -7.36 -18.68 -7.51
CA HIS A 460 -7.27 -18.25 -8.91
C HIS A 460 -6.16 -17.23 -9.15
N SER A 461 -5.81 -16.44 -8.14
CA SER A 461 -4.70 -15.50 -8.21
C SER A 461 -3.32 -16.16 -8.03
N GLY A 462 -3.24 -17.51 -7.90
CA GLY A 462 -2.01 -18.26 -7.80
C GLY A 462 -1.45 -18.33 -6.37
N VAL A 463 -2.32 -18.22 -5.36
CA VAL A 463 -2.06 -18.68 -3.99
C VAL A 463 -2.22 -20.20 -4.00
N GLU A 464 -1.23 -20.91 -3.49
CA GLU A 464 -1.18 -22.37 -3.55
C GLU A 464 -1.79 -23.03 -2.32
N LYS A 465 -1.76 -22.33 -1.18
CA LYS A 465 -2.25 -22.84 0.10
C LYS A 465 -2.94 -21.76 0.90
N THR A 466 -4.11 -22.08 1.43
CA THR A 466 -4.86 -21.27 2.39
C THR A 466 -4.97 -22.01 3.71
N VAL A 467 -4.69 -21.34 4.82
CA VAL A 467 -4.67 -21.91 6.18
C VAL A 467 -5.51 -21.05 7.09
N MET A 468 -6.30 -21.66 7.97
CA MET A 468 -7.05 -20.95 9.01
C MET A 468 -6.52 -21.33 10.39
N LEU A 469 -6.26 -20.33 11.22
CA LEU A 469 -5.90 -20.49 12.64
C LEU A 469 -7.06 -20.01 13.50
N THR A 470 -7.41 -20.76 14.54
CA THR A 470 -8.49 -20.37 15.47
C THR A 470 -8.31 -20.97 16.86
N GLY A 471 -8.81 -20.26 17.87
CA GLY A 471 -8.96 -20.79 19.22
C GLY A 471 -10.20 -21.64 19.41
N ASP A 472 -11.08 -21.75 18.40
CA ASP A 472 -12.27 -22.58 18.49
C ASP A 472 -11.94 -24.06 18.56
N THR A 473 -12.93 -24.83 19.04
CA THR A 473 -12.85 -26.29 19.04
C THR A 473 -12.71 -26.85 17.64
N ARG A 474 -11.98 -27.95 17.53
CA ARG A 474 -11.69 -28.62 16.26
C ARG A 474 -12.91 -28.79 15.35
N ARG A 475 -14.03 -29.19 15.92
CA ARG A 475 -15.28 -29.44 15.18
C ARG A 475 -15.83 -28.19 14.49
N VAL A 476 -15.86 -27.06 15.21
CA VAL A 476 -16.32 -25.77 14.68
C VAL A 476 -15.36 -25.29 13.60
N ALA A 477 -14.07 -25.40 13.86
CA ALA A 477 -13.02 -24.97 12.94
C ALA A 477 -13.04 -25.74 11.61
N GLU A 478 -13.15 -27.08 11.65
CA GLU A 478 -13.22 -27.94 10.46
C GLU A 478 -14.47 -27.65 9.61
N GLN A 479 -15.61 -27.39 10.24
CA GLN A 479 -16.83 -27.06 9.50
C GLN A 479 -16.71 -25.72 8.80
N VAL A 480 -16.27 -24.66 9.50
CA VAL A 480 -16.08 -23.32 8.90
C VAL A 480 -15.05 -23.37 7.77
N ALA A 481 -13.93 -24.08 7.96
CA ALA A 481 -12.90 -24.24 6.93
C ALA A 481 -13.46 -24.94 5.67
N LYS A 482 -14.28 -25.96 5.84
CA LYS A 482 -14.94 -26.68 4.76
C LYS A 482 -15.94 -25.78 4.00
N ASP A 483 -16.75 -25.01 4.71
CA ASP A 483 -17.76 -24.13 4.11
C ASP A 483 -17.11 -23.00 3.31
N LEU A 484 -15.97 -22.49 3.78
CA LEU A 484 -15.18 -21.46 3.12
C LEU A 484 -14.24 -22.00 2.03
N GLY A 485 -13.96 -23.32 2.03
CA GLY A 485 -13.02 -23.94 1.10
C GLY A 485 -11.55 -23.67 1.42
N VAL A 486 -11.20 -23.49 2.70
CA VAL A 486 -9.81 -23.37 3.18
C VAL A 486 -9.13 -24.75 3.15
N ASP A 487 -7.83 -24.79 2.78
CA ASP A 487 -7.12 -26.05 2.55
C ASP A 487 -6.68 -26.75 3.83
N GLU A 488 -6.31 -25.96 4.86
CA GLU A 488 -5.80 -26.47 6.13
C GLU A 488 -6.34 -25.65 7.31
N VAL A 489 -6.63 -26.28 8.44
CA VAL A 489 -7.14 -25.61 9.63
C VAL A 489 -6.42 -26.12 10.88
N HIS A 490 -6.09 -25.21 11.79
CA HIS A 490 -5.57 -25.51 13.12
C HIS A 490 -6.48 -24.87 14.16
N SER A 491 -6.98 -25.71 15.05
CA SER A 491 -7.95 -25.39 16.10
C SER A 491 -7.33 -25.41 17.49
N ASP A 492 -8.11 -24.99 18.49
CA ASP A 492 -7.76 -25.02 19.91
C ASP A 492 -6.45 -24.26 20.23
N LEU A 493 -6.13 -23.21 19.45
CA LEU A 493 -4.88 -22.45 19.57
C LEU A 493 -5.01 -21.30 20.57
N LEU A 494 -4.05 -21.22 21.48
CA LEU A 494 -3.79 -20.00 22.25
C LEU A 494 -3.00 -18.98 21.38
N PRO A 495 -2.93 -17.69 21.77
CA PRO A 495 -2.19 -16.68 20.98
C PRO A 495 -0.72 -17.05 20.72
N ALA A 496 -0.03 -17.65 21.70
CA ALA A 496 1.35 -18.12 21.52
C ALA A 496 1.46 -19.30 20.54
N ASP A 497 0.45 -20.18 20.51
CA ASP A 497 0.41 -21.32 19.58
C ASP A 497 0.21 -20.87 18.14
N LYS A 498 -0.54 -19.79 17.91
CA LYS A 498 -0.68 -19.19 16.57
C LYS A 498 0.68 -18.75 16.02
N VAL A 499 1.51 -18.08 16.84
CA VAL A 499 2.88 -17.68 16.44
C VAL A 499 3.71 -18.91 16.09
N ALA A 500 3.73 -19.92 16.98
CA ALA A 500 4.49 -21.16 16.75
C ALA A 500 4.03 -21.89 15.47
N GLN A 501 2.74 -21.86 15.16
CA GLN A 501 2.21 -22.48 13.96
C GLN A 501 2.61 -21.73 12.69
N VAL A 502 2.60 -20.41 12.72
CA VAL A 502 3.11 -19.59 11.60
C VAL A 502 4.61 -19.81 11.39
N GLU A 503 5.40 -19.93 12.46
CA GLU A 503 6.82 -20.26 12.35
C GLU A 503 7.08 -21.63 11.71
N LYS A 504 6.27 -22.64 12.04
CA LYS A 504 6.33 -23.95 11.36
C LYS A 504 6.03 -23.85 9.86
N LEU A 505 5.00 -23.07 9.50
CA LEU A 505 4.64 -22.85 8.09
C LEU A 505 5.74 -22.07 7.35
N LEU A 506 6.38 -21.08 8.01
CA LEU A 506 7.53 -20.35 7.48
C LEU A 506 8.74 -21.25 7.25
N ALA A 507 8.99 -22.20 8.15
CA ALA A 507 10.09 -23.16 8.02
C ALA A 507 9.85 -24.21 6.92
N ALA A 508 8.58 -24.53 6.64
CA ALA A 508 8.19 -25.55 5.66
C ALA A 508 8.09 -25.03 4.21
N LYS A 509 8.04 -23.71 4.01
CA LYS A 509 7.89 -23.10 2.67
C LYS A 509 9.22 -23.09 1.88
N GLY A 510 9.14 -22.98 0.55
CA GLY A 510 10.30 -22.75 -0.31
C GLY A 510 10.96 -21.38 -0.09
N ASP A 511 12.25 -21.27 -0.37
CA ASP A 511 13.03 -20.03 -0.17
C ASP A 511 12.44 -18.80 -0.89
N LYS A 512 11.83 -19.00 -2.06
CA LYS A 512 11.24 -17.93 -2.86
C LYS A 512 9.78 -17.66 -2.53
N ASP A 513 9.13 -18.58 -1.83
CA ASP A 513 7.71 -18.46 -1.51
C ASP A 513 7.53 -17.56 -0.30
N LYS A 514 6.46 -16.78 -0.30
CA LYS A 514 6.12 -15.86 0.77
C LYS A 514 4.81 -16.25 1.42
N LEU A 515 4.77 -16.10 2.75
CA LEU A 515 3.61 -16.35 3.58
C LEU A 515 3.03 -15.01 4.03
N ALA A 516 1.75 -14.78 3.73
CA ALA A 516 0.97 -13.68 4.28
C ALA A 516 0.15 -14.17 5.48
N PHE A 517 0.13 -13.41 6.57
CA PHE A 517 -0.81 -13.60 7.66
C PHE A 517 -1.85 -12.47 7.63
N VAL A 518 -3.12 -12.82 7.77
CA VAL A 518 -4.26 -11.89 7.75
C VAL A 518 -4.98 -11.97 9.09
N GLY A 519 -5.10 -10.85 9.78
CA GLY A 519 -5.75 -10.75 11.08
C GLY A 519 -6.42 -9.41 11.32
N ASP A 520 -7.22 -9.28 12.38
CA ASP A 520 -7.85 -8.03 12.81
C ASP A 520 -6.91 -7.14 13.65
N GLY A 521 -5.81 -7.70 14.12
CA GLY A 521 -4.65 -7.04 14.70
C GLY A 521 -4.69 -6.74 16.19
N ILE A 522 -5.81 -6.82 16.87
CA ILE A 522 -5.83 -6.53 18.32
C ILE A 522 -5.07 -7.62 19.08
N ASN A 523 -5.35 -8.87 18.76
CA ASN A 523 -4.71 -10.03 19.42
C ASN A 523 -3.58 -10.65 18.58
N ASP A 524 -3.51 -10.31 17.31
CA ASP A 524 -2.65 -10.96 16.32
C ASP A 524 -1.39 -10.14 15.95
N ALA A 525 -1.16 -8.97 16.57
CA ALA A 525 0.01 -8.13 16.31
C ALA A 525 1.35 -8.89 16.33
N PRO A 526 1.59 -9.83 17.29
CA PRO A 526 2.81 -10.64 17.28
C PRO A 526 2.91 -11.56 16.05
N VAL A 527 1.77 -12.09 15.58
CA VAL A 527 1.72 -13.00 14.43
C VAL A 527 1.89 -12.21 13.12
N LEU A 528 1.23 -11.05 13.01
CA LEU A 528 1.37 -10.11 11.88
C LEU A 528 2.82 -9.73 11.65
N SER A 529 3.54 -9.36 12.72
CA SER A 529 4.96 -8.98 12.64
C SER A 529 5.89 -10.15 12.33
N ARG A 530 5.47 -11.39 12.58
CA ARG A 530 6.29 -12.59 12.38
C ARG A 530 6.21 -13.16 10.98
N ALA A 531 5.10 -12.97 10.27
CA ALA A 531 4.92 -13.42 8.90
C ALA A 531 5.91 -12.74 7.93
N ASP A 532 6.07 -13.29 6.70
CA ASP A 532 6.81 -12.55 5.65
C ASP A 532 6.11 -11.25 5.29
N ILE A 533 4.78 -11.21 5.42
CA ILE A 533 3.96 -10.01 5.26
C ILE A 533 2.69 -10.13 6.12
N GLY A 534 2.47 -9.12 6.96
CA GLY A 534 1.28 -8.98 7.78
C GLY A 534 0.24 -8.11 7.09
N ILE A 535 -1.00 -8.58 7.04
CA ILE A 535 -2.16 -7.87 6.47
C ILE A 535 -3.19 -7.65 7.56
N ALA A 536 -3.46 -6.40 7.91
CA ALA A 536 -4.51 -6.06 8.86
C ALA A 536 -5.83 -5.78 8.14
N MET A 537 -6.92 -6.34 8.68
CA MET A 537 -8.29 -6.12 8.25
C MET A 537 -8.93 -4.98 9.03
N GLY A 538 -9.76 -4.16 8.36
CA GLY A 538 -10.61 -3.20 9.05
C GLY A 538 -9.85 -2.16 9.85
N ALA A 539 -9.00 -1.37 9.21
CA ALA A 539 -8.15 -0.34 9.86
C ALA A 539 -8.90 0.69 10.74
N MET A 540 -10.21 0.63 10.75
CA MET A 540 -11.07 1.57 11.47
C MET A 540 -11.18 1.29 12.98
N GLY A 541 -10.60 0.20 13.49
CA GLY A 541 -10.80 -0.23 14.89
C GLY A 541 -9.54 -0.46 15.74
N SER A 542 -8.36 -0.68 15.16
CA SER A 542 -7.17 -1.05 15.96
C SER A 542 -5.90 -0.36 15.51
N ASP A 543 -5.46 0.60 16.31
CA ASP A 543 -4.17 1.29 16.12
C ASP A 543 -2.99 0.30 16.16
N ALA A 544 -3.05 -0.69 17.07
CA ALA A 544 -2.02 -1.72 17.17
C ALA A 544 -1.92 -2.60 15.91
N ALA A 545 -3.05 -2.88 15.25
CA ALA A 545 -3.06 -3.60 13.98
C ALA A 545 -2.40 -2.80 12.87
N ILE A 546 -2.77 -1.53 12.77
CA ILE A 546 -2.19 -0.62 11.77
C ILE A 546 -0.67 -0.56 11.95
N GLU A 547 -0.17 -0.46 13.17
CA GLU A 547 1.26 -0.37 13.45
C GLU A 547 2.01 -1.67 13.11
N ALA A 548 1.45 -2.82 13.48
CA ALA A 548 2.08 -4.13 13.33
C ALA A 548 2.05 -4.68 11.89
N ALA A 549 1.08 -4.28 11.07
CA ALA A 549 0.91 -4.82 9.72
C ALA A 549 1.74 -4.07 8.67
N ASP A 550 2.10 -4.76 7.60
CA ASP A 550 2.80 -4.22 6.42
C ASP A 550 1.83 -3.71 5.35
N VAL A 551 0.62 -4.30 5.35
CA VAL A 551 -0.49 -3.95 4.47
C VAL A 551 -1.74 -3.79 5.32
N VAL A 552 -2.49 -2.72 5.07
CA VAL A 552 -3.71 -2.42 5.80
C VAL A 552 -4.88 -2.32 4.81
N LEU A 553 -5.92 -3.12 5.04
CA LEU A 553 -7.18 -3.02 4.32
C LEU A 553 -8.07 -2.02 5.05
N MET A 554 -8.53 -0.99 4.34
CA MET A 554 -9.29 0.11 4.95
C MET A 554 -10.72 -0.26 5.32
N ASP A 555 -11.24 -1.30 4.69
CA ASP A 555 -12.53 -1.92 4.99
C ASP A 555 -12.36 -3.37 5.43
N ASP A 556 -13.48 -3.97 5.80
CA ASP A 556 -13.54 -5.34 6.28
C ASP A 556 -13.79 -6.38 5.17
N ASP A 557 -13.61 -6.01 3.88
CA ASP A 557 -13.85 -6.93 2.77
C ASP A 557 -12.63 -7.83 2.47
N PRO A 558 -12.68 -9.15 2.73
CA PRO A 558 -11.60 -10.08 2.44
C PRO A 558 -11.27 -10.22 0.95
N MET A 559 -12.15 -9.77 0.05
CA MET A 559 -11.90 -9.73 -1.40
C MET A 559 -10.69 -8.86 -1.78
N LYS A 560 -10.40 -7.84 -0.98
CA LYS A 560 -9.28 -6.92 -1.22
C LYS A 560 -7.92 -7.58 -1.05
N ILE A 561 -7.81 -8.69 -0.34
CA ILE A 561 -6.56 -9.45 -0.21
C ILE A 561 -6.14 -9.99 -1.58
N ALA A 562 -7.06 -10.65 -2.30
CA ALA A 562 -6.79 -11.14 -3.65
C ALA A 562 -6.45 -10.00 -4.62
N LYS A 563 -7.15 -8.87 -4.49
CA LYS A 563 -6.91 -7.67 -5.29
C LYS A 563 -5.53 -7.08 -5.02
N ALA A 564 -5.11 -6.99 -3.76
CA ALA A 564 -3.79 -6.53 -3.35
C ALA A 564 -2.66 -7.37 -3.96
N ILE A 565 -2.78 -8.70 -3.91
CA ILE A 565 -1.82 -9.63 -4.53
C ILE A 565 -1.76 -9.43 -6.07
N ARG A 566 -2.91 -9.27 -6.74
CA ARG A 566 -2.96 -9.05 -8.19
C ARG A 566 -2.36 -7.71 -8.60
N ILE A 567 -2.62 -6.64 -7.85
CA ILE A 567 -2.01 -5.31 -8.06
C ILE A 567 -0.49 -5.42 -7.93
N SER A 568 0.00 -6.10 -6.90
CA SER A 568 1.42 -6.29 -6.64
C SER A 568 2.11 -7.07 -7.78
N ARG A 569 1.52 -8.17 -8.23
CA ARG A 569 2.04 -8.96 -9.36
C ARG A 569 2.07 -8.17 -10.66
N LYS A 570 1.02 -7.38 -10.95
CA LYS A 570 1.00 -6.48 -12.11
C LYS A 570 2.10 -5.43 -12.03
N CYS A 571 2.28 -4.81 -10.87
CA CYS A 571 3.33 -3.81 -10.67
C CYS A 571 4.72 -4.41 -10.90
N ILE A 572 5.03 -5.53 -10.29
CA ILE A 572 6.30 -6.24 -10.46
C ILE A 572 6.50 -6.70 -11.91
N GLY A 573 5.45 -7.18 -12.58
CA GLY A 573 5.49 -7.50 -14.01
C GLY A 573 5.91 -6.29 -14.87
N ILE A 574 5.39 -5.09 -14.58
CA ILE A 574 5.77 -3.84 -15.27
C ILE A 574 7.23 -3.48 -14.95
N VAL A 575 7.68 -3.63 -13.69
CA VAL A 575 9.08 -3.42 -13.30
C VAL A 575 10.01 -4.30 -14.12
N TYR A 576 9.75 -5.61 -14.21
CA TYR A 576 10.56 -6.53 -15.01
C TYR A 576 10.52 -6.22 -16.51
N GLN A 577 9.35 -5.85 -17.06
CA GLN A 577 9.25 -5.39 -18.45
C GLN A 577 10.18 -4.20 -18.72
N ASN A 578 10.18 -3.21 -17.84
CA ASN A 578 11.03 -2.03 -17.97
C ASN A 578 12.52 -2.38 -17.85
N ILE A 579 12.90 -3.28 -16.93
CA ILE A 579 14.27 -3.74 -16.76
C ILE A 579 14.75 -4.42 -18.04
N VAL A 580 14.04 -5.44 -18.52
CA VAL A 580 14.41 -6.20 -19.70
C VAL A 580 14.47 -5.31 -20.93
N PHE A 581 13.43 -4.51 -21.17
CA PHE A 581 13.38 -3.61 -22.31
C PHE A 581 14.55 -2.61 -22.32
N ALA A 582 14.80 -1.93 -21.18
CA ALA A 582 15.88 -0.97 -21.09
C ALA A 582 17.26 -1.60 -21.28
N LEU A 583 17.52 -2.76 -20.68
CA LEU A 583 18.81 -3.46 -20.81
C LEU A 583 19.04 -3.95 -22.23
N VAL A 584 18.04 -4.59 -22.86
CA VAL A 584 18.17 -5.10 -24.24
C VAL A 584 18.49 -3.98 -25.22
N VAL A 585 17.71 -2.88 -25.19
CA VAL A 585 17.96 -1.76 -26.09
C VAL A 585 19.31 -1.12 -25.81
N LYS A 586 19.69 -0.93 -24.55
CA LYS A 586 20.99 -0.36 -24.20
C LYS A 586 22.16 -1.19 -24.67
N PHE A 587 22.19 -2.48 -24.38
CA PHE A 587 23.28 -3.35 -24.82
C PHE A 587 23.39 -3.42 -26.34
N ALA A 588 22.25 -3.46 -27.06
CA ALA A 588 22.24 -3.40 -28.51
C ALA A 588 22.85 -2.08 -29.02
N CYS A 589 22.41 -0.93 -28.46
CA CYS A 589 22.95 0.37 -28.87
C CYS A 589 24.41 0.57 -28.49
N LEU A 590 24.88 0.04 -27.34
CA LEU A 590 26.29 0.06 -26.93
C LEU A 590 27.16 -0.73 -27.93
N ALA A 591 26.71 -1.92 -28.33
CA ALA A 591 27.42 -2.70 -29.35
C ALA A 591 27.49 -1.96 -30.68
N LEU A 592 26.39 -1.38 -31.16
CA LEU A 592 26.35 -0.56 -32.38
C LEU A 592 27.22 0.69 -32.28
N GLY A 593 27.29 1.33 -31.11
CA GLY A 593 28.16 2.48 -30.84
C GLY A 593 29.64 2.11 -30.88
N ALA A 594 30.02 1.00 -30.25
CA ALA A 594 31.40 0.50 -30.27
C ALA A 594 31.87 0.11 -31.69
N LEU A 595 30.96 -0.44 -32.51
CA LEU A 595 31.23 -0.77 -33.92
C LEU A 595 31.26 0.47 -34.82
N GLY A 596 30.86 1.66 -34.33
CA GLY A 596 30.81 2.89 -35.12
C GLY A 596 29.60 2.99 -36.06
N ILE A 597 28.59 2.13 -35.89
CA ILE A 597 27.34 2.16 -36.67
C ILE A 597 26.34 3.15 -36.08
N ALA A 598 26.29 3.24 -34.72
CA ALA A 598 25.43 4.19 -34.04
C ALA A 598 26.04 5.58 -34.00
N ASN A 599 25.26 6.58 -34.37
CA ASN A 599 25.60 7.99 -34.23
C ASN A 599 24.99 8.59 -32.95
N MET A 600 25.27 9.85 -32.67
CA MET A 600 24.79 10.56 -31.48
C MET A 600 23.24 10.60 -31.38
N TRP A 601 22.52 10.62 -32.50
CA TRP A 601 21.05 10.59 -32.52
C TRP A 601 20.48 9.25 -32.03
N VAL A 602 21.13 8.14 -32.42
CA VAL A 602 20.78 6.81 -31.90
C VAL A 602 21.08 6.72 -30.40
N ALA A 603 22.17 7.34 -29.96
CA ALA A 603 22.53 7.44 -28.54
C ALA A 603 21.44 8.18 -27.72
N ILE A 604 20.99 9.33 -28.21
CA ILE A 604 19.91 10.12 -27.60
C ILE A 604 18.62 9.29 -27.52
N PHE A 605 18.24 8.60 -28.62
CA PHE A 605 17.05 7.74 -28.63
C PHE A 605 17.19 6.58 -27.61
N ALA A 606 18.36 5.94 -27.55
CA ALA A 606 18.62 4.85 -26.60
C ALA A 606 18.56 5.30 -25.13
N ASP A 607 18.82 6.55 -24.83
CA ASP A 607 18.73 7.10 -23.48
C ASP A 607 17.36 7.71 -23.19
N VAL A 608 17.00 8.78 -23.87
CA VAL A 608 15.79 9.56 -23.58
C VAL A 608 14.54 8.85 -24.09
N GLY A 609 14.56 8.28 -25.29
CA GLY A 609 13.42 7.59 -25.88
C GLY A 609 13.01 6.36 -25.07
N VAL A 610 13.98 5.54 -24.69
CA VAL A 610 13.74 4.34 -23.84
C VAL A 610 13.22 4.75 -22.46
N MET A 611 13.77 5.81 -21.87
CA MET A 611 13.28 6.35 -20.60
C MET A 611 11.81 6.78 -20.68
N VAL A 612 11.43 7.54 -21.71
CA VAL A 612 10.04 7.98 -21.91
C VAL A 612 9.10 6.78 -22.06
N LEU A 613 9.47 5.78 -22.85
CA LEU A 613 8.67 4.56 -23.03
C LEU A 613 8.54 3.78 -21.72
N ALA A 614 9.61 3.63 -20.94
CA ALA A 614 9.61 2.96 -19.65
C ALA A 614 8.74 3.70 -18.62
N VAL A 615 8.77 5.04 -18.60
CA VAL A 615 7.91 5.87 -17.75
C VAL A 615 6.43 5.71 -18.14
N LEU A 616 6.11 5.73 -19.43
CA LEU A 616 4.74 5.50 -19.91
C LEU A 616 4.23 4.10 -19.53
N ASN A 617 5.09 3.08 -19.59
CA ASN A 617 4.75 1.75 -19.13
C ASN A 617 4.54 1.71 -17.59
N ALA A 618 5.39 2.41 -16.83
CA ALA A 618 5.27 2.50 -15.36
C ALA A 618 3.91 3.08 -14.92
N ILE A 619 3.40 4.10 -15.62
CA ILE A 619 2.10 4.72 -15.31
C ILE A 619 0.93 3.72 -15.46
N ARG A 620 1.09 2.63 -16.23
CA ARG A 620 0.06 1.58 -16.34
C ARG A 620 -0.21 0.87 -15.00
N ALA A 621 0.73 0.92 -14.05
CA ALA A 621 0.54 0.37 -12.71
C ALA A 621 -0.56 1.09 -11.90
N LEU A 622 -0.90 2.35 -12.26
CA LEU A 622 -2.04 3.09 -11.67
C LEU A 622 -3.42 2.54 -12.09
N ARG A 623 -3.50 1.78 -13.17
CA ARG A 623 -4.79 1.30 -13.70
C ARG A 623 -5.13 -0.04 -13.04
N VAL A 624 -5.77 -0.01 -11.89
CA VAL A 624 -6.07 -1.20 -11.06
C VAL A 624 -7.57 -1.53 -10.96
N HIS A 625 -8.44 -0.67 -11.49
CA HIS A 625 -9.89 -0.80 -11.34
C HIS A 625 -10.47 -2.12 -11.91
N ASN A 626 -9.87 -2.68 -12.94
CA ASN A 626 -10.33 -3.92 -13.60
C ASN A 626 -9.58 -5.18 -13.14
N LEU A 627 -8.93 -5.13 -11.97
CA LEU A 627 -8.21 -6.27 -11.40
C LEU A 627 -9.06 -7.01 -10.40
#